data_c20e565701a4bbc07b317df6b883c2b5
#
_entry.id   c20e565701a4bbc07b317df6b883c2b5
#
_cell.length_a   1.000
_cell.length_b   1.000
_cell.length_c   1.000
_cell.angle_alpha   90.00
_cell.angle_beta   90.00
_cell.angle_gamma   90.00
#
_symmetry.space_group_name_H-M   'P 1'
#
loop_
_entity.id
_entity.type
_entity.pdbx_description
1 polymer ?
#
loop_
_entity_poly.entity_id
_entity_poly.type
_entity_poly.pdbx_seq_one_letter_code
_entity_poly.pdbx_strand_id
1 'polypeptide(L)'
;NKIFEKGGIVYGCVLDDEFNAIHIRAENKEIRNKMRGSKYIQSNILKSFDLVASDLKECHKVLFSGTPCQINAMLNYLKQKKISTKELITVEVICHGVGSSRFFHDYVKDKEKKEKSKAVDVCFRSKYRTGQKQDMSIKFKNGKTYHAASTNLDWFYSIYLKNLIAISVSLLNRIE
;
A
#
# COMPACT_ATOMS: atom_id res chain seq x y z
N ASN A 1 10.25 -9.85 12.94
CA ASN A 1 10.36 -11.19 13.55
C ASN A 1 9.94 -11.18 15.03
N LYS A 2 10.37 -10.20 15.83
CA LYS A 2 10.05 -10.10 17.27
C LYS A 2 8.54 -10.15 17.61
N ILE A 3 7.65 -9.72 16.70
CA ILE A 3 6.21 -9.80 16.91
C ILE A 3 5.74 -11.26 16.88
N PHE A 4 6.13 -12.01 15.84
CA PHE A 4 5.75 -13.43 15.71
C PHE A 4 6.34 -14.33 16.78
N GLU A 5 7.55 -14.04 17.28
CA GLU A 5 8.21 -14.78 18.37
C GLU A 5 7.42 -14.66 19.69
N LYS A 6 6.54 -13.65 19.79
CA LYS A 6 5.66 -13.40 20.92
C LYS A 6 4.18 -13.76 20.61
N GLY A 7 3.93 -14.57 19.57
CA GLY A 7 2.58 -14.93 19.15
C GLY A 7 1.75 -13.77 18.63
N GLY A 8 2.38 -12.68 18.20
CA GLY A 8 1.70 -11.50 17.71
C GLY A 8 1.36 -11.57 16.22
N ILE A 9 0.52 -10.64 15.78
CA ILE A 9 -0.07 -10.56 14.46
C ILE A 9 0.38 -9.28 13.77
N VAL A 10 0.62 -9.34 12.46
CA VAL A 10 1.05 -8.20 11.64
C VAL A 10 0.01 -7.90 10.58
N TYR A 11 -0.36 -6.63 10.45
CA TYR A 11 -1.20 -6.11 9.38
C TYR A 11 -0.39 -5.21 8.45
N GLY A 12 -0.52 -5.41 7.16
CA GLY A 12 0.16 -4.61 6.16
C GLY A 12 -0.40 -4.81 4.76
N CYS A 13 0.05 -3.97 3.84
CA CYS A 13 -0.45 -3.91 2.48
C CYS A 13 0.22 -4.93 1.57
N VAL A 14 -0.60 -5.65 0.78
CA VAL A 14 -0.17 -6.51 -0.33
C VAL A 14 -0.86 -6.10 -1.63
N LEU A 15 -0.40 -6.61 -2.77
CA LEU A 15 -1.22 -6.68 -3.99
C LEU A 15 -1.90 -8.05 -4.03
N ASP A 16 -3.19 -8.07 -4.36
CA ASP A 16 -3.90 -9.29 -4.70
C ASP A 16 -3.59 -9.73 -6.15
N ASP A 17 -4.22 -10.81 -6.60
CA ASP A 17 -3.99 -11.38 -7.94
C ASP A 17 -4.50 -10.46 -9.07
N GLU A 18 -5.36 -9.49 -8.75
CA GLU A 18 -5.84 -8.45 -9.66
C GLU A 18 -5.05 -7.12 -9.54
N PHE A 19 -3.97 -7.12 -8.75
CA PHE A 19 -3.15 -5.96 -8.43
C PHE A 19 -3.88 -4.85 -7.66
N ASN A 20 -4.94 -5.18 -6.91
CA ASN A 20 -5.50 -4.26 -5.93
C ASN A 20 -4.61 -4.24 -4.68
N ALA A 21 -4.36 -3.06 -4.16
CA ALA A 21 -3.70 -2.93 -2.87
C ALA A 21 -4.72 -3.19 -1.75
N ILE A 22 -4.45 -4.18 -0.93
CA ILE A 22 -5.30 -4.56 0.20
C ILE A 22 -4.48 -4.76 1.46
N HIS A 23 -5.04 -4.42 2.63
CA HIS A 23 -4.42 -4.81 3.90
C HIS A 23 -4.86 -6.21 4.29
N ILE A 24 -3.90 -7.03 4.67
CA ILE A 24 -4.14 -8.40 5.13
C ILE A 24 -3.54 -8.64 6.50
N ARG A 25 -4.02 -9.68 7.17
CA ARG A 25 -3.55 -10.20 8.44
C ARG A 25 -2.48 -11.27 8.20
N ALA A 26 -1.35 -11.19 8.88
CA ALA A 26 -0.26 -12.16 8.82
C ALA A 26 0.06 -12.71 10.21
N GLU A 27 0.05 -14.02 10.33
CA GLU A 27 0.42 -14.77 11.55
C GLU A 27 1.84 -15.35 11.45
N ASN A 28 2.44 -15.30 10.29
CA ASN A 28 3.74 -15.88 10.02
C ASN A 28 4.61 -15.03 9.09
N LYS A 29 5.88 -15.42 8.98
CA LYS A 29 6.88 -14.72 8.17
C LYS A 29 6.60 -14.81 6.67
N GLU A 30 5.99 -15.88 6.20
CA GLU A 30 5.70 -16.11 4.78
C GLU A 30 4.67 -15.10 4.27
N ILE A 31 3.52 -15.00 4.96
CA ILE A 31 2.46 -14.03 4.62
C ILE A 31 3.00 -12.60 4.77
N ARG A 32 3.73 -12.29 5.84
CA ARG A 32 4.37 -10.99 6.04
C ARG A 32 5.33 -10.62 4.91
N ASN A 33 6.04 -11.58 4.33
CA ASN A 33 6.98 -11.31 3.24
C ASN A 33 6.27 -10.76 1.99
N LYS A 34 5.00 -11.12 1.74
CA LYS A 34 4.17 -10.53 0.67
C LYS A 34 3.89 -9.04 0.88
N MET A 35 3.97 -8.54 2.12
CA MET A 35 3.79 -7.11 2.44
C MET A 35 5.01 -6.26 2.08
N ARG A 36 6.16 -6.87 1.78
CA ARG A 36 7.39 -6.13 1.47
C ARG A 36 7.27 -5.39 0.14
N GLY A 37 7.97 -4.28 0.06
CA GLY A 37 7.97 -3.42 -1.12
C GLY A 37 6.84 -2.37 -1.10
N SER A 38 7.07 -1.27 -1.81
CA SER A 38 6.13 -0.15 -1.90
C SER A 38 4.98 -0.49 -2.84
N LYS A 39 3.77 -0.02 -2.51
CA LYS A 39 2.58 -0.02 -3.36
C LYS A 39 2.08 1.41 -3.43
N TYR A 40 2.23 2.07 -4.60
CA TYR A 40 1.91 3.48 -4.75
C TYR A 40 0.48 3.74 -5.21
N ILE A 41 -0.45 2.87 -4.81
CA ILE A 41 -1.88 2.98 -5.05
C ILE A 41 -2.66 2.90 -3.75
N GLN A 42 -3.87 3.47 -3.74
CA GLN A 42 -4.74 3.45 -2.56
C GLN A 42 -5.08 2.02 -2.17
N SER A 43 -4.78 1.64 -0.92
CA SER A 43 -5.13 0.32 -0.41
C SER A 43 -6.51 0.32 0.27
N ASN A 44 -7.22 -0.81 0.12
CA ASN A 44 -8.44 -1.09 0.86
C ASN A 44 -8.08 -1.64 2.24
N ILE A 45 -8.54 -0.97 3.30
CA ILE A 45 -8.24 -1.30 4.70
C ILE A 45 -9.47 -1.67 5.52
N LEU A 46 -10.69 -1.52 4.98
CA LEU A 46 -11.92 -1.56 5.79
C LEU A 46 -12.08 -2.86 6.59
N LYS A 47 -11.87 -4.02 5.97
CA LYS A 47 -11.96 -5.31 6.67
C LYS A 47 -10.87 -5.49 7.74
N SER A 48 -9.73 -4.83 7.60
CA SER A 48 -8.61 -4.94 8.54
C SER A 48 -8.92 -4.30 9.88
N PHE A 49 -9.78 -3.29 9.94
CA PHE A 49 -10.12 -2.62 11.20
C PHE A 49 -10.90 -3.54 12.13
N ASP A 50 -11.86 -4.29 11.60
CA ASP A 50 -12.63 -5.26 12.37
C ASP A 50 -11.74 -6.40 12.88
N LEU A 51 -10.83 -6.89 12.04
CA LEU A 51 -9.89 -7.95 12.41
C LEU A 51 -8.91 -7.47 13.49
N VAL A 52 -8.33 -6.26 13.34
CA VAL A 52 -7.47 -5.65 14.38
C VAL A 52 -8.23 -5.52 15.69
N ALA A 53 -9.50 -5.09 15.63
CA ALA A 53 -10.34 -4.95 16.79
C ALA A 53 -10.60 -6.29 17.50
N SER A 54 -10.81 -7.37 16.74
CA SER A 54 -10.98 -8.72 17.26
C SER A 54 -9.70 -9.23 17.94
N ASP A 55 -8.57 -9.13 17.22
CA ASP A 55 -7.27 -9.59 17.74
C ASP A 55 -6.87 -8.85 19.03
N LEU A 56 -7.14 -7.55 19.13
CA LEU A 56 -6.87 -6.78 20.34
C LEU A 56 -7.78 -7.17 21.51
N LYS A 57 -9.05 -7.54 21.27
CA LYS A 57 -9.96 -8.05 22.29
C LYS A 57 -9.51 -9.41 22.83
N GLU A 58 -8.89 -10.22 21.97
CA GLU A 58 -8.30 -11.51 22.31
C GLU A 58 -6.91 -11.37 22.96
N CYS A 59 -6.49 -10.13 23.27
CA CYS A 59 -5.21 -9.82 23.91
C CYS A 59 -3.97 -10.19 23.05
N HIS A 60 -4.13 -10.31 21.73
CA HIS A 60 -2.99 -10.50 20.84
C HIS A 60 -2.18 -9.20 20.71
N LYS A 61 -0.85 -9.35 20.57
CA LYS A 61 0.02 -8.24 20.16
C LYS A 61 -0.16 -7.98 18.68
N VAL A 62 -0.57 -6.77 18.32
CA VAL A 62 -0.85 -6.39 16.95
C VAL A 62 0.14 -5.34 16.48
N LEU A 63 0.76 -5.55 15.32
CA LEU A 63 1.47 -4.51 14.59
C LEU A 63 0.67 -4.15 13.34
N PHE A 64 0.30 -2.88 13.21
CA PHE A 64 -0.38 -2.36 12.03
C PHE A 64 0.53 -1.37 11.29
N SER A 65 0.81 -1.62 10.02
CA SER A 65 1.59 -0.72 9.15
C SER A 65 0.68 -0.10 8.11
N GLY A 66 0.68 1.22 8.01
CA GLY A 66 -0.14 1.96 7.06
C GLY A 66 0.33 3.40 6.87
N THR A 67 -0.35 4.16 6.01
CA THR A 67 -0.12 5.60 5.87
C THR A 67 -0.66 6.34 7.10
N PRO A 68 -0.20 7.59 7.39
CA PRO A 68 -0.67 8.34 8.56
C PRO A 68 -2.20 8.46 8.63
N CYS A 69 -2.87 8.73 7.50
CA CYS A 69 -4.32 8.83 7.45
C CYS A 69 -5.02 7.49 7.78
N GLN A 70 -4.46 6.35 7.34
CA GLN A 70 -4.98 5.02 7.63
C GLN A 70 -4.82 4.66 9.10
N ILE A 71 -3.66 4.96 9.69
CA ILE A 71 -3.41 4.74 11.12
C ILE A 71 -4.34 5.61 11.96
N ASN A 72 -4.48 6.88 11.63
CA ASN A 72 -5.38 7.77 12.34
C ASN A 72 -6.85 7.32 12.26
N ALA A 73 -7.30 6.89 11.09
CA ALA A 73 -8.64 6.33 10.91
C ALA A 73 -8.85 5.07 11.77
N MET A 74 -7.88 4.15 11.81
CA MET A 74 -7.93 2.94 12.64
C MET A 74 -7.97 3.27 14.12
N LEU A 75 -7.12 4.19 14.60
CA LEU A 75 -7.11 4.60 16.02
C LEU A 75 -8.45 5.23 16.43
N ASN A 76 -9.04 6.07 15.58
CA ASN A 76 -10.36 6.64 15.81
C ASN A 76 -11.46 5.56 15.84
N TYR A 77 -11.39 4.58 14.93
CA TYR A 77 -12.30 3.44 14.94
C TYR A 77 -12.23 2.65 16.25
N LEU A 78 -11.02 2.29 16.70
CA LEU A 78 -10.81 1.57 17.96
C LEU A 78 -11.31 2.37 19.17
N LYS A 79 -11.06 3.68 19.18
CA LYS A 79 -11.55 4.60 20.22
C LYS A 79 -13.09 4.61 20.28
N GLN A 80 -13.78 4.72 19.14
CA GLN A 80 -15.24 4.68 19.08
C GLN A 80 -15.80 3.33 19.59
N LYS A 81 -15.11 2.23 19.28
CA LYS A 81 -15.45 0.89 19.76
C LYS A 81 -15.02 0.62 21.21
N LYS A 82 -14.38 1.58 21.87
CA LYS A 82 -13.84 1.46 23.26
C LYS A 82 -12.89 0.27 23.42
N ILE A 83 -12.06 0.01 22.40
CA ILE A 83 -11.07 -1.08 22.40
C ILE A 83 -9.73 -0.53 22.86
N SER A 84 -9.09 -1.24 23.80
CA SER A 84 -7.76 -0.89 24.30
C SER A 84 -6.70 -1.04 23.22
N THR A 85 -5.85 -0.04 23.09
CA THR A 85 -4.71 -0.05 22.15
C THR A 85 -3.38 -0.40 22.82
N LYS A 86 -3.40 -0.93 24.05
CA LYS A 86 -2.19 -1.23 24.82
C LYS A 86 -1.26 -2.23 24.11
N GLU A 87 -1.83 -3.22 23.44
CA GLU A 87 -1.09 -4.24 22.70
C GLU A 87 -0.93 -3.91 21.20
N LEU A 88 -1.27 -2.67 20.80
CA LEU A 88 -1.15 -2.21 19.42
C LEU A 88 0.15 -1.44 19.21
N ILE A 89 0.91 -1.84 18.19
CA ILE A 89 2.06 -1.10 17.66
C ILE A 89 1.69 -0.59 16.27
N THR A 90 1.81 0.69 16.02
CA THR A 90 1.61 1.28 14.69
C THR A 90 2.93 1.63 14.05
N VAL A 91 3.04 1.40 12.74
CA VAL A 91 4.18 1.78 11.92
C VAL A 91 3.69 2.63 10.76
N GLU A 92 4.00 3.92 10.82
CA GLU A 92 3.66 4.85 9.75
C GLU A 92 4.63 4.75 8.58
N VAL A 93 4.10 4.66 7.36
CA VAL A 93 4.88 4.77 6.12
C VAL A 93 4.87 6.24 5.71
N ILE A 94 6.02 6.80 5.39
CA ILE A 94 6.11 8.14 4.81
C ILE A 94 5.28 8.17 3.53
N CYS A 95 4.27 9.05 3.48
CA CYS A 95 3.32 9.15 2.40
C CYS A 95 3.28 10.58 1.84
N HIS A 96 3.54 10.71 0.55
CA HIS A 96 3.40 11.96 -0.21
C HIS A 96 2.13 11.98 -1.08
N GLY A 97 1.22 11.06 -0.84
CA GLY A 97 0.01 10.82 -1.62
C GLY A 97 -0.01 9.41 -2.24
N VAL A 98 -1.15 9.03 -2.79
CA VAL A 98 -1.37 7.74 -3.45
C VAL A 98 -2.06 7.93 -4.80
N GLY A 99 -1.67 7.14 -5.78
CA GLY A 99 -2.29 7.10 -7.09
C GLY A 99 -3.68 6.46 -7.06
N SER A 100 -4.50 6.79 -8.06
CA SER A 100 -5.78 6.12 -8.29
C SER A 100 -5.55 4.67 -8.71
N SER A 101 -6.18 3.72 -8.03
CA SER A 101 -6.13 2.30 -8.39
C SER A 101 -6.67 2.07 -9.79
N ARG A 102 -7.75 2.78 -10.19
CA ARG A 102 -8.31 2.70 -11.55
C ARG A 102 -7.29 3.10 -12.61
N PHE A 103 -6.61 4.22 -12.41
CA PHE A 103 -5.59 4.70 -13.35
C PHE A 103 -4.43 3.72 -13.48
N PHE A 104 -4.03 3.12 -12.37
CA PHE A 104 -3.01 2.08 -12.36
C PHE A 104 -3.44 0.82 -13.11
N HIS A 105 -4.67 0.35 -12.90
CA HIS A 105 -5.20 -0.81 -13.62
C HIS A 105 -5.31 -0.54 -15.12
N ASP A 106 -5.75 0.65 -15.54
CA ASP A 106 -5.82 1.02 -16.96
C ASP A 106 -4.41 1.04 -17.58
N TYR A 107 -3.41 1.52 -16.83
CA TYR A 107 -2.01 1.46 -17.23
C TYR A 107 -1.52 0.02 -17.41
N VAL A 108 -1.76 -0.86 -16.46
CA VAL A 108 -1.39 -2.29 -16.56
C VAL A 108 -2.06 -2.93 -17.77
N LYS A 109 -3.37 -2.70 -17.98
CA LYS A 109 -4.11 -3.20 -19.15
C LYS A 109 -3.54 -2.70 -20.49
N ASP A 110 -3.09 -1.45 -20.56
CA ASP A 110 -2.41 -0.93 -21.77
C ASP A 110 -1.13 -1.72 -22.06
N LYS A 111 -0.33 -2.01 -21.03
CA LYS A 111 0.89 -2.82 -21.17
C LYS A 111 0.59 -4.26 -21.58
N GLU A 112 -0.45 -4.88 -20.99
CA GLU A 112 -0.93 -6.21 -21.38
C GLU A 112 -1.33 -6.27 -22.87
N LYS A 113 -2.05 -5.25 -23.35
CA LYS A 113 -2.44 -5.15 -24.78
C LYS A 113 -1.22 -5.04 -25.69
N LYS A 114 -0.23 -4.21 -25.35
CA LYS A 114 1.00 -4.02 -26.13
C LYS A 114 1.86 -5.29 -26.17
N GLU A 115 1.98 -6.00 -25.03
CA GLU A 115 2.74 -7.25 -24.94
C GLU A 115 1.94 -8.49 -25.36
N LYS A 116 0.65 -8.35 -25.64
CA LYS A 116 -0.28 -9.46 -25.96
C LYS A 116 -0.21 -10.59 -24.92
N SER A 117 0.00 -10.23 -23.65
CA SER A 117 0.18 -11.17 -22.55
C SER A 117 -0.28 -10.58 -21.23
N LYS A 118 -0.84 -11.41 -20.36
CA LYS A 118 -1.29 -10.98 -19.01
C LYS A 118 -0.12 -10.69 -18.09
N ALA A 119 -0.26 -9.63 -17.28
CA ALA A 119 0.64 -9.34 -16.19
C ALA A 119 0.49 -10.40 -15.08
N VAL A 120 1.61 -10.81 -14.48
CA VAL A 120 1.65 -11.81 -13.40
C VAL A 120 2.36 -11.28 -12.15
N ASP A 121 3.13 -10.20 -12.26
CA ASP A 121 3.79 -9.56 -11.12
C ASP A 121 4.07 -8.09 -11.41
N VAL A 122 3.94 -7.26 -10.39
CA VAL A 122 4.24 -5.82 -10.45
C VAL A 122 5.15 -5.43 -9.30
N CYS A 123 6.26 -4.80 -9.61
CA CYS A 123 7.17 -4.21 -8.64
C CYS A 123 7.29 -2.71 -8.86
N PHE A 124 6.83 -1.91 -7.90
CA PHE A 124 6.87 -0.44 -7.98
C PHE A 124 8.26 0.15 -7.77
N ARG A 125 9.20 -0.60 -7.22
CA ARG A 125 10.58 -0.16 -6.95
C ARG A 125 11.56 -1.27 -7.30
N SER A 126 11.68 -1.56 -8.59
CA SER A 126 12.66 -2.50 -9.14
C SER A 126 14.08 -1.89 -9.09
N LYS A 127 15.08 -2.74 -8.96
CA LYS A 127 16.50 -2.35 -8.99
C LYS A 127 17.17 -2.51 -10.38
N TYR A 128 16.36 -2.71 -11.42
CA TYR A 128 16.85 -3.21 -12.70
C TYR A 128 17.88 -2.31 -13.37
N ARG A 129 17.64 -0.99 -13.47
CA ARG A 129 18.51 -0.06 -14.23
C ARG A 129 19.66 0.53 -13.43
N THR A 130 19.36 1.03 -12.23
CA THR A 130 20.28 1.90 -11.49
C THR A 130 20.78 1.30 -10.19
N GLY A 131 20.28 0.13 -9.83
CA GLY A 131 20.48 -0.41 -8.50
C GLY A 131 19.78 0.38 -7.37
N GLN A 132 19.21 1.54 -7.69
CA GLN A 132 18.64 2.50 -6.72
C GLN A 132 17.14 2.35 -6.47
N LYS A 133 16.49 1.30 -6.96
CA LYS A 133 15.05 1.02 -6.77
C LYS A 133 14.14 2.16 -7.26
N GLN A 134 14.44 2.78 -8.39
CA GLN A 134 13.63 3.87 -8.94
C GLN A 134 12.77 3.45 -10.14
N ASP A 135 12.90 2.21 -10.60
CA ASP A 135 12.15 1.70 -11.73
C ASP A 135 10.93 0.91 -11.30
N MET A 136 9.85 1.02 -12.07
CA MET A 136 8.74 0.09 -12.01
C MET A 136 8.97 -1.08 -12.98
N SER A 137 8.57 -2.28 -12.61
CA SER A 137 8.57 -3.43 -13.53
C SER A 137 7.24 -4.17 -13.50
N ILE A 138 6.85 -4.67 -14.68
CA ILE A 138 5.68 -5.54 -14.86
C ILE A 138 6.18 -6.80 -15.55
N LYS A 139 5.99 -7.97 -14.93
CA LYS A 139 6.27 -9.27 -15.53
C LYS A 139 5.02 -9.82 -16.20
N PHE A 140 5.18 -10.41 -17.36
CA PHE A 140 4.10 -11.00 -18.13
C PHE A 140 4.20 -12.53 -18.18
N LYS A 141 3.06 -13.18 -18.40
CA LYS A 141 2.97 -14.63 -18.50
C LYS A 141 3.84 -15.23 -19.62
N ASN A 142 4.13 -14.45 -20.68
CA ASN A 142 5.03 -14.85 -21.76
C ASN A 142 6.52 -14.79 -21.41
N GLY A 143 6.89 -14.50 -20.15
CA GLY A 143 8.25 -14.40 -19.64
C GLY A 143 8.93 -13.04 -19.84
N LYS A 144 8.34 -12.13 -20.63
CA LYS A 144 8.86 -10.77 -20.79
C LYS A 144 8.65 -9.94 -19.55
N THR A 145 9.50 -8.92 -19.37
CA THR A 145 9.38 -7.93 -18.30
C THR A 145 9.47 -6.54 -18.88
N TYR A 146 8.45 -5.72 -18.62
CA TYR A 146 8.45 -4.29 -18.91
C TYR A 146 9.13 -3.54 -17.78
N HIS A 147 9.97 -2.57 -18.12
CA HIS A 147 10.62 -1.67 -17.17
C HIS A 147 10.42 -0.22 -17.58
N ALA A 148 10.08 0.62 -16.62
CA ALA A 148 10.01 2.07 -16.82
C ALA A 148 10.54 2.80 -15.59
N ALA A 149 11.21 3.94 -15.80
CA ALA A 149 11.54 4.84 -14.70
C ALA A 149 10.27 5.33 -14.04
N SER A 150 10.20 5.28 -12.70
CA SER A 150 9.03 5.71 -11.96
C SER A 150 8.66 7.17 -12.20
N THR A 151 9.63 8.01 -12.56
CA THR A 151 9.45 9.41 -12.93
C THR A 151 8.78 9.61 -14.29
N ASN A 152 8.70 8.59 -15.14
CA ASN A 152 8.14 8.66 -16.50
C ASN A 152 6.79 7.92 -16.62
N LEU A 153 6.11 7.71 -15.50
CA LEU A 153 4.85 6.99 -15.46
C LEU A 153 3.68 7.97 -15.37
N ASP A 154 2.83 8.03 -16.39
CA ASP A 154 1.68 8.94 -16.46
C ASP A 154 0.77 8.84 -15.22
N TRP A 155 0.54 7.61 -14.72
CA TRP A 155 -0.25 7.39 -13.51
C TRP A 155 0.46 7.89 -12.23
N PHE A 156 1.80 7.92 -12.21
CA PHE A 156 2.58 8.42 -11.08
C PHE A 156 2.55 9.95 -11.01
N TYR A 157 2.54 10.63 -12.16
CA TYR A 157 2.35 12.09 -12.22
C TYR A 157 1.00 12.53 -11.67
N SER A 158 -0.04 11.70 -11.75
CA SER A 158 -1.34 12.01 -11.15
C SER A 158 -1.29 12.18 -9.62
N ILE A 159 -0.29 11.59 -8.95
CA ILE A 159 -0.04 11.77 -7.52
C ILE A 159 0.48 13.20 -7.25
N TYR A 160 1.44 13.66 -8.05
CA TYR A 160 2.03 14.99 -7.90
C TYR A 160 1.07 16.11 -8.30
N LEU A 161 0.30 15.94 -9.37
CA LEU A 161 -0.71 16.92 -9.81
C LEU A 161 -1.79 17.13 -8.76
N LYS A 162 -2.28 16.07 -8.10
CA LYS A 162 -3.24 16.20 -6.99
C LYS A 162 -2.65 16.98 -5.80
N ASN A 163 -1.40 16.76 -5.47
CA ASN A 163 -0.74 17.50 -4.38
C ASN A 163 -0.56 18.98 -4.72
N LEU A 164 -0.25 19.33 -5.96
CA LEU A 164 -0.17 20.72 -6.42
C LEU A 164 -1.53 21.42 -6.34
N ILE A 165 -2.62 20.74 -6.74
CA ILE A 165 -3.98 21.27 -6.64
C ILE A 165 -4.40 21.43 -5.17
N ALA A 166 -4.11 20.46 -4.30
CA ALA A 166 -4.41 20.53 -2.88
C ALA A 166 -3.64 21.68 -2.18
N ILE A 167 -2.39 21.91 -2.55
CA ILE A 167 -1.59 23.03 -2.04
C ILE A 167 -2.17 24.37 -2.51
N SER A 168 -2.58 24.48 -3.79
CA SER A 168 -3.18 25.72 -4.32
C SER A 168 -4.52 26.04 -3.66
N VAL A 169 -5.37 25.04 -3.41
CA VAL A 169 -6.64 25.22 -2.70
C VAL A 169 -6.43 25.60 -1.24
N SER A 170 -5.45 25.02 -0.55
CA SER A 170 -5.13 25.39 0.84
C SER A 170 -4.54 26.80 0.96
N LEU A 171 -3.85 27.30 -0.06
CA LEU A 171 -3.35 28.66 -0.13
C LEU A 171 -4.48 29.67 -0.39
N LEU A 172 -5.43 29.34 -1.25
CA LEU A 172 -6.61 30.18 -1.51
C LEU A 172 -7.49 30.36 -0.27
N ASN A 173 -7.69 29.32 0.54
CA ASN A 173 -8.46 29.36 1.78
C ASN A 173 -7.74 30.09 2.94
N ARG A 174 -6.49 30.58 2.76
CA ARG A 174 -5.77 31.39 3.75
C ARG A 174 -5.74 32.88 3.40
N ILE A 175 -6.37 33.28 2.31
CA ILE A 175 -6.40 34.67 1.80
C ILE A 175 -7.77 35.32 2.09
N GLU A 176 -8.75 34.58 2.63
CA GLU A 176 -9.99 35.07 3.23
C GLU A 176 -9.85 35.12 4.77
#